data_5fb0e1c977651737e5e683e71286570c
#
_entry.id   5fb0e1c977651737e5e683e71286570c
#
_cell.length_a   1.000
_cell.length_b   1.000
_cell.length_c   1.000
_cell.angle_alpha   90.00
_cell.angle_beta   90.00
_cell.angle_gamma   90.00
#
_symmetry.space_group_name_H-M   'P 1'
#
loop_
_entity.id
_entity.type
_entity.pdbx_description
1 polymer ?
#
loop_
_entity_poly.entity_id
_entity_poly.type
_entity_poly.pdbx_seq_one_letter_code
_entity_poly.pdbx_strand_id
1 'polypeptide(L)'
;MAIERMTAVKARISDLTGGRFVRKDGLEPSFVLTENGQRISRARILGTIVGRFIADDGNFASVTIDDSTDTIRAKTFKTVKPLDKAEIGDMVDIIGKVKEYNDEIYIIPEIVRKIQDPNFELLRVLEIIKQRKRKGKSETKVPEPEEKDMLRKRVLEFIESEKEGVEYS
;
A
#
# COMPACT_ATOMS: atom_id res chain seq x y z
N MET A 1 24.93 -8.70 -3.63
CA MET A 1 23.63 -8.24 -4.18
C MET A 1 23.07 -7.14 -3.28
N ALA A 2 22.89 -5.94 -3.82
CA ALA A 2 22.26 -4.87 -3.08
C ALA A 2 20.77 -5.16 -2.94
N ILE A 3 20.28 -5.25 -1.70
CA ILE A 3 18.85 -5.36 -1.42
C ILE A 3 18.21 -4.03 -1.86
N GLU A 4 17.43 -4.05 -2.92
CA GLU A 4 16.72 -2.89 -3.42
C GLU A 4 15.73 -2.41 -2.32
N ARG A 5 15.98 -1.21 -1.80
CA ARG A 5 15.10 -0.63 -0.78
C ARG A 5 13.81 -0.18 -1.44
N MET A 6 12.73 -0.89 -1.16
CA MET A 6 11.39 -0.51 -1.61
C MET A 6 11.02 0.88 -1.08
N THR A 7 10.53 1.74 -1.98
CA THR A 7 10.04 3.07 -1.62
C THR A 7 8.81 2.95 -0.72
N ALA A 8 8.73 3.76 0.33
CA ALA A 8 7.56 3.80 1.19
C ALA A 8 6.37 4.44 0.45
N VAL A 9 5.26 3.73 0.43
CA VAL A 9 4.03 4.17 -0.24
C VAL A 9 3.14 4.90 0.75
N LYS A 10 2.72 6.12 0.40
CA LYS A 10 1.70 6.85 1.17
C LYS A 10 0.36 6.14 0.99
N ALA A 11 -0.22 5.68 2.09
CA ALA A 11 -1.45 4.91 2.09
C ALA A 11 -2.37 5.34 3.24
N ARG A 12 -3.67 5.09 3.12
CA ARG A 12 -4.61 5.09 4.23
C ARG A 12 -4.47 3.79 5.00
N ILE A 13 -4.81 3.81 6.27
CA ILE A 13 -4.82 2.61 7.10
C ILE A 13 -5.80 1.59 6.52
N SER A 14 -7.00 2.03 6.11
CA SER A 14 -8.00 1.16 5.48
C SER A 14 -7.51 0.46 4.20
N ASP A 15 -6.57 1.04 3.45
CA ASP A 15 -5.98 0.38 2.29
C ASP A 15 -5.10 -0.81 2.68
N LEU A 16 -4.51 -0.77 3.87
CA LEU A 16 -3.68 -1.85 4.40
C LEU A 16 -4.53 -2.91 5.10
N THR A 17 -5.42 -2.49 6.00
CA THR A 17 -6.25 -3.41 6.81
C THR A 17 -7.29 -4.14 5.96
N GLY A 18 -7.85 -3.49 4.93
CA GLY A 18 -8.75 -4.11 3.94
C GLY A 18 -8.04 -4.88 2.83
N GLY A 19 -6.72 -4.78 2.74
CA GLY A 19 -5.93 -5.49 1.74
C GLY A 19 -5.63 -6.94 2.14
N ARG A 20 -5.16 -7.73 1.17
CA ARG A 20 -4.71 -9.10 1.40
C ARG A 20 -3.20 -9.14 1.58
N PHE A 21 -2.73 -9.72 2.70
CA PHE A 21 -1.30 -9.93 2.90
C PHE A 21 -0.80 -11.10 2.03
N VAL A 22 0.26 -10.87 1.29
CA VAL A 22 0.92 -11.85 0.42
C VAL A 22 2.30 -12.13 0.99
N ARG A 23 2.48 -13.33 1.54
CA ARG A 23 3.80 -13.79 2.00
C ARG A 23 4.63 -14.18 0.79
N LYS A 24 5.88 -13.76 0.80
CA LYS A 24 6.88 -14.15 -0.18
C LYS A 24 8.00 -14.91 0.52
N ASP A 25 8.43 -15.97 -0.12
CA ASP A 25 9.57 -16.76 0.33
C ASP A 25 10.86 -16.21 -0.26
N GLY A 26 11.96 -16.35 0.50
CA GLY A 26 13.28 -15.92 0.06
C GLY A 26 13.57 -14.42 0.28
N LEU A 27 14.23 -13.79 -0.68
CA LEU A 27 14.72 -12.40 -0.58
C LEU A 27 13.67 -11.34 -0.91
N GLU A 28 12.56 -11.73 -1.51
CA GLU A 28 11.49 -10.79 -1.85
C GLU A 28 10.70 -10.38 -0.61
N PRO A 29 10.43 -9.08 -0.42
CA PRO A 29 9.64 -8.61 0.69
C PRO A 29 8.17 -9.01 0.53
N SER A 30 7.56 -9.56 1.59
CA SER A 30 6.11 -9.71 1.67
C SER A 30 5.42 -8.36 1.62
N PHE A 31 4.19 -8.32 1.13
CA PHE A 31 3.46 -7.08 0.91
C PHE A 31 1.96 -7.25 1.13
N VAL A 32 1.27 -6.14 1.34
CA VAL A 32 -0.19 -6.07 1.24
C VAL A 32 -0.58 -5.74 -0.19
N LEU A 33 -1.48 -6.54 -0.76
CA LEU A 33 -2.15 -6.24 -2.02
C LEU A 33 -3.46 -5.52 -1.69
N THR A 34 -3.53 -4.23 -1.98
CA THR A 34 -4.73 -3.42 -1.76
C THR A 34 -5.83 -3.76 -2.76
N GLU A 35 -7.07 -3.37 -2.48
CA GLU A 35 -8.19 -3.54 -3.42
C GLU A 35 -7.93 -2.90 -4.80
N ASN A 36 -7.15 -1.83 -4.83
CA ASN A 36 -6.76 -1.14 -6.07
C ASN A 36 -5.53 -1.78 -6.75
N GLY A 37 -5.17 -3.02 -6.40
CA GLY A 37 -4.06 -3.75 -7.00
C GLY A 37 -2.66 -3.24 -6.62
N GLN A 38 -2.54 -2.29 -5.69
CA GLN A 38 -1.25 -1.77 -5.26
C GLN A 38 -0.56 -2.73 -4.29
N ARG A 39 0.72 -3.01 -4.52
CA ARG A 39 1.58 -3.79 -3.63
C ARG A 39 2.30 -2.86 -2.66
N ILE A 40 2.09 -3.05 -1.36
CA ILE A 40 2.68 -2.21 -0.30
C ILE A 40 3.45 -3.11 0.66
N SER A 41 4.77 -3.13 0.54
CA SER A 41 5.69 -3.80 1.48
C SER A 41 6.20 -2.83 2.56
N ARG A 42 6.23 -1.54 2.23
CA ARG A 42 6.66 -0.45 3.10
C ARG A 42 5.66 0.70 2.98
N ALA A 43 5.03 1.06 4.08
CA ALA A 43 4.01 2.10 4.12
C ALA A 43 4.53 3.38 4.77
N ARG A 44 3.94 4.51 4.38
CA ARG A 44 4.04 5.79 5.07
C ARG A 44 2.65 6.25 5.45
N ILE A 45 2.38 6.27 6.75
CA ILE A 45 1.07 6.56 7.33
C ILE A 45 1.18 7.83 8.17
N LEU A 46 0.18 8.70 8.06
CA LEU A 46 -0.03 9.83 8.92
C LEU A 46 -1.32 9.59 9.71
N GLY A 47 -1.27 9.75 11.03
CA GLY A 47 -2.44 9.60 11.89
C GLY A 47 -2.14 10.00 13.32
N THR A 48 -3.14 9.91 14.16
CA THR A 48 -3.07 10.24 15.59
C THR A 48 -2.88 8.98 16.42
N ILE A 49 -2.01 9.02 17.42
CA ILE A 49 -1.83 7.92 18.37
C ILE A 49 -3.02 7.91 19.34
N VAL A 50 -3.79 6.82 19.31
CA VAL A 50 -4.96 6.60 20.16
C VAL A 50 -4.72 5.56 21.25
N GLY A 51 -3.63 4.81 21.17
CA GLY A 51 -3.24 3.82 22.17
C GLY A 51 -1.73 3.65 22.23
N ARG A 52 -1.20 3.36 23.41
CA ARG A 52 0.23 3.17 23.65
C ARG A 52 0.46 2.11 24.71
N PHE A 53 1.40 1.21 24.44
CA PHE A 53 1.90 0.23 25.39
C PHE A 53 3.43 0.16 25.27
N ILE A 54 4.11 0.17 26.39
CA ILE A 54 5.56 -0.09 26.49
C ILE A 54 5.75 -1.13 27.56
N ALA A 55 6.48 -2.19 27.24
CA ALA A 55 6.84 -3.23 28.19
C ALA A 55 7.90 -2.70 29.19
N ASP A 56 7.80 -3.11 30.45
CA ASP A 56 8.69 -2.67 31.54
C ASP A 56 10.16 -2.99 31.31
N ASP A 57 10.42 -4.07 30.56
CA ASP A 57 11.77 -4.49 30.19
C ASP A 57 12.40 -3.68 29.05
N GLY A 58 11.64 -2.75 28.44
CA GLY A 58 12.10 -1.91 27.35
C GLY A 58 12.35 -2.64 26.01
N ASN A 59 11.91 -3.91 25.90
CA ASN A 59 12.15 -4.75 24.71
C ASN A 59 10.98 -4.75 23.73
N PHE A 60 9.83 -4.19 24.11
CA PHE A 60 8.65 -4.14 23.26
C PHE A 60 7.89 -2.82 23.46
N ALA A 61 7.48 -2.22 22.36
CA ALA A 61 6.52 -1.11 22.38
C ALA A 61 5.50 -1.28 21.25
N SER A 62 4.29 -0.83 21.51
CA SER A 62 3.20 -0.80 20.54
C SER A 62 2.43 0.51 20.66
N VAL A 63 2.14 1.14 19.54
CA VAL A 63 1.21 2.27 19.47
C VAL A 63 0.11 1.94 18.47
N THR A 64 -1.10 2.37 18.78
CA THR A 64 -2.25 2.29 17.86
C THR A 64 -2.43 3.65 17.22
N ILE A 65 -2.50 3.68 15.90
CA ILE A 65 -2.61 4.88 15.08
C ILE A 65 -3.96 4.87 14.40
N ASP A 66 -4.64 6.00 14.37
CA ASP A 66 -5.92 6.24 13.72
C ASP A 66 -5.74 7.37 12.68
N ASP A 67 -6.18 7.14 11.45
CA ASP A 67 -6.16 8.13 10.36
C ASP A 67 -7.56 8.52 9.89
N SER A 68 -8.58 8.28 10.71
CA SER A 68 -10.02 8.47 10.43
C SER A 68 -10.59 7.49 9.40
N THR A 69 -9.82 6.58 8.85
CA THR A 69 -10.31 5.53 7.95
C THR A 69 -10.33 4.16 8.63
N ASP A 70 -9.38 3.89 9.50
CA ASP A 70 -9.24 2.69 10.31
C ASP A 70 -8.10 2.88 11.32
N THR A 71 -7.81 1.87 12.11
CA THR A 71 -6.70 1.84 13.05
C THR A 71 -5.68 0.77 12.69
N ILE A 72 -4.39 1.03 12.96
CA ILE A 72 -3.31 0.05 12.77
C ILE A 72 -2.32 0.13 13.92
N ARG A 73 -1.72 -1.00 14.29
CA ARG A 73 -0.65 -1.03 15.29
C ARG A 73 0.71 -0.86 14.65
N ALA A 74 1.56 -0.03 15.23
CA ALA A 74 3.00 -0.04 15.00
C ALA A 74 3.68 -0.70 16.19
N LYS A 75 4.47 -1.75 15.92
CA LYS A 75 5.10 -2.60 16.94
C LYS A 75 6.61 -2.61 16.76
N THR A 76 7.35 -2.46 17.87
CA THR A 76 8.81 -2.62 17.90
C THR A 76 9.19 -3.82 18.78
N PHE A 77 10.24 -4.51 18.39
CA PHE A 77 10.76 -5.71 19.08
C PHE A 77 12.23 -5.51 19.39
N LYS A 78 12.68 -5.97 20.57
CA LYS A 78 14.04 -5.83 21.11
C LYS A 78 14.48 -4.39 21.42
N THR A 79 13.63 -3.41 21.23
CA THR A 79 13.88 -2.00 21.54
C THR A 79 12.57 -1.24 21.53
N VAL A 80 12.46 -0.20 22.31
CA VAL A 80 11.30 0.71 22.28
C VAL A 80 11.44 1.80 21.21
N LYS A 81 12.67 2.03 20.72
CA LYS A 81 12.89 2.99 19.63
C LYS A 81 12.30 2.45 18.31
N PRO A 82 11.70 3.28 17.48
CA PRO A 82 11.54 4.73 17.54
C PRO A 82 10.24 5.22 18.21
N LEU A 83 9.53 4.37 18.96
CA LEU A 83 8.24 4.69 19.59
C LEU A 83 8.36 5.30 21.01
N ASP A 84 9.57 5.41 21.54
CA ASP A 84 9.85 5.84 22.92
C ASP A 84 9.28 7.23 23.25
N LYS A 85 9.28 8.14 22.29
CA LYS A 85 8.83 9.53 22.43
C LYS A 85 7.40 9.79 21.92
N ALA A 86 6.72 8.74 21.46
CA ALA A 86 5.38 8.83 20.91
C ALA A 86 4.35 8.76 22.03
N GLU A 87 3.46 9.73 22.15
CA GLU A 87 2.44 9.83 23.20
C GLU A 87 1.04 9.79 22.61
N ILE A 88 0.06 9.39 23.43
CA ILE A 88 -1.36 9.42 23.05
C ILE A 88 -1.76 10.87 22.75
N GLY A 89 -2.45 11.08 21.62
CA GLY A 89 -2.83 12.40 21.13
C GLY A 89 -1.82 13.03 20.17
N ASP A 90 -0.62 12.45 20.03
CA ASP A 90 0.34 12.93 19.05
C ASP A 90 -0.07 12.58 17.62
N MET A 91 -0.01 13.55 16.72
CA MET A 91 -0.03 13.29 15.28
C MET A 91 1.35 12.87 14.83
N VAL A 92 1.45 11.72 14.18
CA VAL A 92 2.71 11.14 13.74
C VAL A 92 2.71 10.75 12.27
N ASP A 93 3.84 10.95 11.59
CA ASP A 93 4.13 10.43 10.26
C ASP A 93 5.09 9.26 10.42
N ILE A 94 4.61 8.06 10.16
CA ILE A 94 5.33 6.81 10.37
C ILE A 94 5.67 6.16 9.04
N ILE A 95 6.94 5.81 8.87
CA ILE A 95 7.43 4.97 7.79
C ILE A 95 7.86 3.64 8.38
N GLY A 96 7.37 2.53 7.82
CA GLY A 96 7.73 1.20 8.29
C GLY A 96 7.35 0.08 7.34
N LYS A 97 7.84 -1.11 7.66
CA LYS A 97 7.55 -2.34 6.93
C LYS A 97 6.19 -2.87 7.36
N VAL A 98 5.38 -3.27 6.39
CA VAL A 98 4.09 -3.92 6.64
C VAL A 98 4.34 -5.40 6.91
N LYS A 99 3.76 -5.90 7.97
CA LYS A 99 3.82 -7.30 8.41
C LYS A 99 2.44 -7.80 8.80
N GLU A 100 2.30 -9.11 8.89
CA GLU A 100 1.09 -9.77 9.34
C GLU A 100 1.44 -10.88 10.32
N TYR A 101 0.66 -10.98 11.38
CA TYR A 101 0.72 -12.05 12.36
C TYR A 101 -0.67 -12.32 12.93
N ASN A 102 -1.13 -13.58 12.88
CA ASN A 102 -2.48 -13.98 13.31
C ASN A 102 -3.59 -13.12 12.67
N ASP A 103 -3.54 -12.97 11.36
CA ASP A 103 -4.49 -12.18 10.57
C ASP A 103 -4.54 -10.67 10.92
N GLU A 104 -3.63 -10.21 11.80
CA GLU A 104 -3.47 -8.79 12.09
C GLU A 104 -2.33 -8.19 11.25
N ILE A 105 -2.68 -7.22 10.42
CA ILE A 105 -1.70 -6.41 9.69
C ILE A 105 -1.19 -5.32 10.63
N TYR A 106 0.12 -5.19 10.75
CA TYR A 106 0.78 -4.20 11.59
C TYR A 106 2.03 -3.62 10.90
N ILE A 107 2.57 -2.55 11.45
CA ILE A 107 3.77 -1.90 10.95
C ILE A 107 4.92 -2.12 11.90
N ILE A 108 6.10 -2.47 11.35
CA ILE A 108 7.38 -2.34 12.05
C ILE A 108 7.93 -0.96 11.70
N PRO A 109 7.88 0.02 12.61
CA PRO A 109 8.29 1.38 12.32
C PRO A 109 9.81 1.46 12.17
N GLU A 110 10.26 2.17 11.13
CA GLU A 110 11.66 2.50 10.89
C GLU A 110 11.93 3.97 11.21
N ILE A 111 10.95 4.84 10.93
CA ILE A 111 11.00 6.28 11.19
C ILE A 111 9.66 6.70 11.77
N VAL A 112 9.70 7.41 12.87
CA VAL A 112 8.54 8.06 13.51
C VAL A 112 8.83 9.54 13.66
N ARG A 113 7.97 10.37 13.13
CA ARG A 113 8.10 11.83 13.17
C ARG A 113 6.82 12.44 13.71
N LYS A 114 6.93 13.18 14.81
CA LYS A 114 5.82 13.95 15.36
C LYS A 114 5.53 15.15 14.45
N ILE A 115 4.27 15.37 14.14
CA ILE A 115 3.78 16.46 13.30
C ILE A 115 3.02 17.44 14.20
N GLN A 116 3.38 18.71 14.12
CA GLN A 116 2.76 19.77 14.90
C GLN A 116 1.70 20.56 14.11
N ASP A 117 1.84 20.60 12.79
CA ASP A 117 0.93 21.35 11.93
C ASP A 117 -0.20 20.44 11.41
N PRO A 118 -1.47 20.70 11.81
CA PRO A 118 -2.62 19.88 11.38
C PRO A 118 -2.87 19.92 9.87
N ASN A 119 -2.36 20.92 9.15
CA ASN A 119 -2.50 20.98 7.69
C ASN A 119 -1.82 19.79 6.97
N PHE A 120 -0.88 19.10 7.63
CA PHE A 120 -0.28 17.89 7.08
C PHE A 120 -1.28 16.76 6.84
N GLU A 121 -2.34 16.69 7.65
CA GLU A 121 -3.42 15.71 7.44
C GLU A 121 -4.14 15.97 6.13
N LEU A 122 -4.57 17.21 5.89
CA LEU A 122 -5.20 17.60 4.63
C LEU A 122 -4.26 17.39 3.45
N LEU A 123 -3.00 17.78 3.58
CA LEU A 123 -1.98 17.53 2.55
C LEU A 123 -1.87 16.04 2.22
N ARG A 124 -1.83 15.17 3.23
CA ARG A 124 -1.75 13.72 3.03
C ARG A 124 -2.95 13.17 2.26
N VAL A 125 -4.16 13.61 2.61
CA VAL A 125 -5.38 13.21 1.90
C VAL A 125 -5.30 13.60 0.42
N LEU A 126 -4.89 14.85 0.13
CA LEU A 126 -4.73 15.33 -1.25
C LEU A 126 -3.65 14.57 -2.03
N GLU A 127 -2.53 14.24 -1.39
CA GLU A 127 -1.46 13.44 -2.00
C GLU A 127 -1.93 12.04 -2.39
N ILE A 128 -2.68 11.37 -1.51
CA ILE A 128 -3.23 10.03 -1.77
C ILE A 128 -4.25 10.09 -2.92
N ILE A 129 -5.16 11.07 -2.92
CA ILE A 129 -6.13 11.27 -4.01
C ILE A 129 -5.40 11.48 -5.35
N LYS A 130 -4.39 12.33 -5.37
CA LYS A 130 -3.58 12.59 -6.58
C LYS A 130 -2.86 11.33 -7.06
N GLN A 131 -2.31 10.54 -6.13
CA GLN A 131 -1.64 9.27 -6.45
C GLN A 131 -2.60 8.27 -7.08
N ARG A 132 -3.83 8.13 -6.55
CA ARG A 132 -4.88 7.25 -7.09
C ARG A 132 -5.31 7.68 -8.50
N LYS A 133 -5.54 8.98 -8.72
CA LYS A 133 -5.90 9.51 -10.05
C LYS A 133 -4.81 9.28 -11.09
N ARG A 134 -3.54 9.35 -10.72
CA ARG A 134 -2.41 9.06 -11.64
C ARG A 134 -2.36 7.59 -12.04
N LYS A 135 -2.61 6.67 -11.10
CA LYS A 135 -2.63 5.23 -11.38
C LYS A 135 -3.82 4.82 -12.22
N GLY A 136 -5.02 5.30 -11.94
CA GLY A 136 -6.19 5.05 -12.78
C GLY A 136 -6.06 5.55 -14.22
N LYS A 137 -5.25 6.59 -14.46
CA LYS A 137 -4.89 7.01 -15.82
C LYS A 137 -3.81 6.15 -16.48
N SER A 138 -2.99 5.46 -15.69
CA SER A 138 -1.95 4.55 -16.21
C SER A 138 -2.50 3.18 -16.58
N GLU A 139 -3.60 2.75 -15.95
CA GLU A 139 -4.28 1.49 -16.27
C GLU A 139 -5.22 1.60 -17.48
N THR A 140 -5.62 2.80 -17.87
CA THR A 140 -6.15 3.11 -19.20
C THR A 140 -5.00 3.38 -20.16
N LYS A 141 -4.06 2.46 -20.30
CA LYS A 141 -3.25 2.40 -21.52
C LYS A 141 -4.22 2.08 -22.66
N VAL A 142 -4.55 3.12 -23.42
CA VAL A 142 -5.03 2.93 -24.80
C VAL A 142 -4.02 1.96 -25.43
N PRO A 143 -4.45 0.79 -25.96
CA PRO A 143 -3.54 -0.16 -26.58
C PRO A 143 -2.66 0.60 -27.58
N GLU A 144 -1.36 0.31 -27.56
CA GLU A 144 -0.42 0.93 -28.50
C GLU A 144 -0.93 0.71 -29.93
N PRO A 145 -0.61 1.61 -30.88
CA PRO A 145 -1.08 1.48 -32.26
C PRO A 145 -0.88 0.10 -32.85
N GLU A 146 0.22 -0.58 -32.51
CA GLU A 146 0.54 -1.95 -32.95
C GLU A 146 -0.42 -3.01 -32.40
N GLU A 147 -0.90 -2.87 -31.17
CA GLU A 147 -1.89 -3.78 -30.57
C GLU A 147 -3.27 -3.61 -31.20
N LYS A 148 -3.63 -2.37 -31.55
CA LYS A 148 -4.87 -2.07 -32.28
C LYS A 148 -4.84 -2.64 -33.71
N ASP A 149 -3.71 -2.59 -34.38
CA ASP A 149 -3.55 -3.12 -35.72
C ASP A 149 -3.54 -4.64 -35.73
N MET A 150 -2.96 -5.29 -34.70
CA MET A 150 -3.05 -6.75 -34.55
C MET A 150 -4.48 -7.21 -34.23
N LEU A 151 -5.21 -6.53 -33.39
CA LEU A 151 -6.61 -6.81 -33.10
C LEU A 151 -7.49 -6.61 -34.33
N ARG A 152 -7.28 -5.53 -35.10
CA ARG A 152 -7.96 -5.30 -36.37
C ARG A 152 -7.69 -6.41 -37.39
N LYS A 153 -6.45 -6.84 -37.56
CA LYS A 153 -6.11 -7.95 -38.45
C LYS A 153 -6.80 -9.26 -38.04
N ARG A 154 -6.78 -9.61 -36.76
CA ARG A 154 -7.47 -10.82 -36.25
C ARG A 154 -8.99 -10.77 -36.46
N VAL A 155 -9.61 -9.61 -36.26
CA VAL A 155 -11.06 -9.45 -36.48
C VAL A 155 -11.38 -9.55 -37.97
N LEU A 156 -10.58 -8.97 -38.86
CA LEU A 156 -10.75 -9.09 -40.32
C LEU A 156 -10.56 -10.51 -40.80
N GLU A 157 -9.52 -11.23 -40.34
CA GLU A 157 -9.31 -12.65 -40.66
C GLU A 157 -10.47 -13.52 -40.18
N PHE A 158 -11.04 -13.23 -39.00
CA PHE A 158 -12.21 -13.96 -38.51
C PHE A 158 -13.45 -13.70 -39.38
N ILE A 159 -13.71 -12.47 -39.79
CA ILE A 159 -14.84 -12.09 -40.64
C ILE A 159 -14.68 -12.69 -42.06
N GLU A 160 -13.46 -12.77 -42.60
CA GLU A 160 -13.18 -13.40 -43.88
C GLU A 160 -13.37 -14.91 -43.83
N SER A 161 -12.94 -15.58 -42.77
CA SER A 161 -13.12 -17.04 -42.60
C SER A 161 -14.61 -17.43 -42.44
N GLU A 162 -15.46 -16.58 -41.91
CA GLU A 162 -16.90 -16.80 -41.82
C GLU A 162 -17.63 -16.59 -43.19
N LYS A 163 -17.07 -15.74 -44.05
CA LYS A 163 -17.65 -15.51 -45.41
C LYS A 163 -17.40 -16.65 -46.37
N GLU A 164 -16.34 -17.43 -46.23
CA GLU A 164 -16.07 -18.62 -47.05
C GLU A 164 -16.90 -19.83 -46.63
N GLY A 165 -17.61 -19.80 -45.53
CA GLY A 165 -18.43 -20.90 -44.98
C GLY A 165 -19.90 -20.92 -45.39
N VAL A 166 -20.38 -20.04 -46.23
CA VAL A 166 -21.79 -20.01 -46.67
C VAL A 166 -21.88 -20.14 -48.19
N GLU A 167 -21.56 -21.33 -48.69
CA GLU A 167 -22.13 -21.78 -49.98
C GLU A 167 -23.50 -22.45 -49.70
N TYR A 168 -24.55 -21.81 -50.20
CA TYR A 168 -25.89 -22.38 -50.19
C TYR A 168 -25.94 -23.53 -51.19
N SER A 169 -26.22 -24.76 -50.67
CA SER A 169 -26.76 -25.85 -51.47
C SER A 169 -28.27 -25.70 -51.58
#